data_b6be43cb8a8e99db3365cc0c91d41c6d
#
_entry.id   b6be43cb8a8e99db3365cc0c91d41c6d
#
_cell.length_a   1.000
_cell.length_b   1.000
_cell.length_c   1.000
_cell.angle_alpha   90.00
_cell.angle_beta   90.00
_cell.angle_gamma   90.00
#
_symmetry.space_group_name_H-M   'P 1'
#
loop_
_entity.id
_entity.type
_entity.pdbx_description
1 polymer ?
#
loop_
_entity_poly.entity_id
_entity_poly.type
_entity_poly.pdbx_seq_one_letter_code
_entity_poly.pdbx_strand_id
1 'polypeptide(L)'
;PTGAAGELCTRGYSVMLGYWADEERTAEAIDRAGWMHTGDLATLDEDGYCNIVGRIKDMVIRGGENIYPREIEEFLYRHKAIQDVQVFGVPDPRLGEELCAWIKLRPGQTLSADEVKAFCQDQIAHYKVPRHIRFVDEFPMTVTGKMQKFIMRERMAEELGVKAAATA
;
A
#
# COMPACT_ATOMS: atom_id res chain seq x y z
N PRO A 1 -13.57 -1.15 -17.17
CA PRO A 1 -14.40 -2.35 -17.29
C PRO A 1 -14.73 -2.90 -15.90
N THR A 2 -15.91 -3.47 -15.73
CA THR A 2 -16.34 -4.14 -14.49
C THR A 2 -15.31 -5.21 -14.10
N GLY A 3 -14.96 -5.27 -12.81
CA GLY A 3 -13.96 -6.18 -12.27
C GLY A 3 -12.49 -5.75 -12.45
N ALA A 4 -12.20 -4.77 -13.31
CA ALA A 4 -10.86 -4.25 -13.46
C ALA A 4 -10.56 -3.15 -12.43
N ALA A 5 -9.34 -3.15 -11.88
CA ALA A 5 -8.88 -2.09 -11.00
C ALA A 5 -8.67 -0.79 -11.78
N GLY A 6 -9.16 0.32 -11.25
CA GLY A 6 -9.00 1.65 -11.79
C GLY A 6 -9.04 2.71 -10.69
N GLU A 7 -8.61 3.93 -11.00
CA GLU A 7 -8.73 5.02 -10.05
C GLU A 7 -10.21 5.33 -9.77
N LEU A 8 -10.55 5.46 -8.49
CA LEU A 8 -11.86 5.91 -8.06
C LEU A 8 -11.94 7.43 -8.22
N CYS A 9 -12.78 7.86 -9.15
CA CYS A 9 -13.09 9.28 -9.36
C CYS A 9 -14.55 9.56 -8.98
N THR A 10 -14.80 10.74 -8.42
CA THR A 10 -16.15 11.17 -8.05
C THR A 10 -16.46 12.55 -8.60
N ARG A 11 -17.72 12.80 -8.97
CA ARG A 11 -18.22 14.10 -9.45
C ARG A 11 -19.61 14.33 -8.90
N GLY A 12 -19.90 15.56 -8.54
CA GLY A 12 -21.22 15.98 -8.08
C GLY A 12 -21.15 16.96 -6.92
N TYR A 13 -22.30 17.23 -6.32
CA TYR A 13 -22.46 18.22 -5.26
C TYR A 13 -21.68 17.91 -3.97
N SER A 14 -21.25 16.66 -3.77
CA SER A 14 -20.46 16.23 -2.61
C SER A 14 -18.96 16.45 -2.76
N VAL A 15 -18.49 16.83 -3.98
CA VAL A 15 -17.08 17.15 -4.21
C VAL A 15 -16.76 18.48 -3.56
N MET A 16 -15.61 18.55 -2.86
CA MET A 16 -15.12 19.79 -2.26
C MET A 16 -14.93 20.89 -3.31
N LEU A 17 -14.97 22.16 -2.89
CA LEU A 17 -14.66 23.29 -3.76
C LEU A 17 -13.16 23.36 -4.11
N GLY A 18 -12.30 22.89 -3.24
CA GLY A 18 -10.86 22.88 -3.41
C GLY A 18 -10.12 22.83 -2.08
N TYR A 19 -8.80 22.81 -2.14
CA TYR A 19 -7.93 23.01 -0.99
C TYR A 19 -7.84 24.49 -0.63
N TRP A 20 -7.86 24.80 0.64
CA TRP A 20 -7.83 26.19 1.11
C TRP A 20 -6.54 26.89 0.70
N ALA A 21 -6.67 27.99 -0.06
CA ALA A 21 -5.57 28.81 -0.57
C ALA A 21 -4.48 28.02 -1.34
N ASP A 22 -4.86 26.90 -2.00
CA ASP A 22 -3.94 26.04 -2.74
C ASP A 22 -4.60 25.62 -4.07
N GLU A 23 -4.46 26.51 -5.06
CA GLU A 23 -5.06 26.32 -6.39
C GLU A 23 -4.35 25.21 -7.18
N GLU A 24 -3.04 25.06 -7.00
CA GLU A 24 -2.24 24.05 -7.68
C GLU A 24 -2.69 22.67 -7.26
N ARG A 25 -2.76 22.42 -5.96
CA ARG A 25 -3.22 21.16 -5.40
C ARG A 25 -4.69 20.88 -5.68
N THR A 26 -5.51 21.93 -5.80
CA THR A 26 -6.91 21.82 -6.22
C THR A 26 -7.00 21.34 -7.66
N ALA A 27 -6.20 21.93 -8.57
CA ALA A 27 -6.17 21.55 -9.97
C ALA A 27 -5.61 20.13 -10.21
N GLU A 28 -4.71 19.66 -9.35
CA GLU A 28 -4.25 18.26 -9.35
C GLU A 28 -5.34 17.28 -8.91
N ALA A 29 -6.14 17.66 -7.90
CA ALA A 29 -7.16 16.79 -7.32
C ALA A 29 -8.48 16.80 -8.09
N ILE A 30 -8.84 17.94 -8.73
CA ILE A 30 -10.12 18.11 -9.44
C ILE A 30 -9.82 18.54 -10.86
N ASP A 31 -10.17 17.69 -11.81
CA ASP A 31 -9.94 17.99 -13.23
C ASP A 31 -10.90 19.06 -13.77
N ARG A 32 -10.65 19.52 -15.01
CA ARG A 32 -11.46 20.55 -15.67
C ARG A 32 -12.92 20.13 -15.92
N ALA A 33 -13.21 18.84 -15.92
CA ALA A 33 -14.57 18.29 -16.06
C ALA A 33 -15.30 18.16 -14.72
N GLY A 34 -14.63 18.50 -13.61
CA GLY A 34 -15.17 18.47 -12.26
C GLY A 34 -15.11 17.07 -11.60
N TRP A 35 -14.28 16.16 -12.12
CA TRP A 35 -14.01 14.90 -11.47
C TRP A 35 -12.89 15.07 -10.44
N MET A 36 -13.19 14.64 -9.21
CA MET A 36 -12.20 14.54 -8.15
C MET A 36 -11.52 13.18 -8.22
N HIS A 37 -10.20 13.19 -8.40
CA HIS A 37 -9.31 12.06 -8.34
C HIS A 37 -8.99 11.73 -6.89
N THR A 38 -9.46 10.58 -6.39
CA THR A 38 -9.30 10.25 -4.97
C THR A 38 -7.90 9.72 -4.64
N GLY A 39 -7.17 9.28 -5.65
CA GLY A 39 -5.90 8.56 -5.50
C GLY A 39 -6.09 7.14 -4.94
N ASP A 40 -7.32 6.70 -4.73
CA ASP A 40 -7.62 5.33 -4.33
C ASP A 40 -7.94 4.48 -5.56
N LEU A 41 -7.48 3.25 -5.56
CA LEU A 41 -7.78 2.24 -6.58
C LEU A 41 -8.96 1.39 -6.12
N ALA A 42 -9.89 1.17 -7.02
CA ALA A 42 -11.10 0.41 -6.75
C ALA A 42 -11.45 -0.52 -7.90
N THR A 43 -12.21 -1.57 -7.60
CA THR A 43 -12.93 -2.39 -8.56
C THR A 43 -14.43 -2.21 -8.35
N LEU A 44 -15.19 -2.26 -9.45
CA LEU A 44 -16.66 -2.31 -9.39
C LEU A 44 -17.08 -3.70 -9.83
N ASP A 45 -17.95 -4.35 -9.07
CA ASP A 45 -18.57 -5.61 -9.47
C ASP A 45 -19.82 -5.40 -10.36
N GLU A 46 -20.43 -6.49 -10.81
CA GLU A 46 -21.60 -6.47 -11.68
C GLU A 46 -22.86 -5.87 -11.01
N ASP A 47 -22.91 -5.94 -9.67
CA ASP A 47 -24.00 -5.39 -8.86
C ASP A 47 -23.76 -3.91 -8.49
N GLY A 48 -22.61 -3.35 -8.87
CA GLY A 48 -22.24 -1.96 -8.61
C GLY A 48 -21.57 -1.69 -7.26
N TYR A 49 -21.21 -2.74 -6.52
CA TYR A 49 -20.42 -2.55 -5.29
C TYR A 49 -19.00 -2.16 -5.62
N CYS A 50 -18.49 -1.18 -4.86
CA CYS A 50 -17.15 -0.64 -4.99
C CYS A 50 -16.24 -1.25 -3.91
N ASN A 51 -15.20 -1.96 -4.34
CA ASN A 51 -14.18 -2.50 -3.45
C ASN A 51 -12.89 -1.69 -3.60
N ILE A 52 -12.43 -1.05 -2.53
CA ILE A 52 -11.14 -0.35 -2.51
C ILE A 52 -10.01 -1.37 -2.42
N VAL A 53 -9.16 -1.42 -3.43
CA VAL A 53 -8.04 -2.38 -3.52
C VAL A 53 -6.69 -1.80 -3.12
N GLY A 54 -6.59 -0.46 -3.00
CA GLY A 54 -5.36 0.19 -2.55
C GLY A 54 -5.32 1.67 -2.88
N ARG A 55 -4.12 2.24 -2.79
CA ARG A 55 -3.81 3.61 -3.21
C ARG A 55 -2.81 3.62 -4.34
N ILE A 56 -2.96 4.55 -5.27
CA ILE A 56 -2.02 4.72 -6.39
C ILE A 56 -0.59 4.95 -5.86
N LYS A 57 -0.44 5.82 -4.86
CA LYS A 57 0.86 6.16 -4.25
C LYS A 57 1.48 5.04 -3.40
N ASP A 58 0.68 4.06 -3.00
CA ASP A 58 1.14 2.91 -2.21
C ASP A 58 1.43 1.69 -3.09
N MET A 59 1.05 1.73 -4.37
CA MET A 59 1.32 0.65 -5.33
C MET A 59 2.83 0.48 -5.49
N VAL A 60 3.28 -0.77 -5.44
CA VAL A 60 4.69 -1.14 -5.61
C VAL A 60 4.91 -1.63 -7.04
N ILE A 61 5.89 -1.03 -7.72
CA ILE A 61 6.26 -1.43 -9.09
C ILE A 61 7.52 -2.29 -9.00
N ARG A 62 7.34 -3.61 -9.04
CA ARG A 62 8.41 -4.57 -8.91
C ARG A 62 8.67 -5.29 -10.24
N GLY A 63 9.77 -4.95 -10.90
CA GLY A 63 10.15 -5.58 -12.17
C GLY A 63 9.10 -5.41 -13.29
N GLY A 64 8.33 -4.31 -13.26
CA GLY A 64 7.25 -4.02 -14.21
C GLY A 64 5.87 -4.53 -13.78
N GLU A 65 5.79 -5.28 -12.68
CA GLU A 65 4.51 -5.75 -12.12
C GLU A 65 3.96 -4.74 -11.11
N ASN A 66 2.68 -4.41 -11.25
CA ASN A 66 1.95 -3.57 -10.30
C ASN A 66 1.42 -4.44 -9.15
N ILE A 67 1.93 -4.18 -7.95
CA ILE A 67 1.54 -4.93 -6.75
C ILE A 67 0.79 -4.00 -5.81
N TYR A 68 -0.37 -4.46 -5.36
CA TYR A 68 -1.20 -3.73 -4.41
C TYR A 68 -0.95 -4.25 -2.99
N PRO A 69 -0.29 -3.47 -2.12
CA PRO A 69 0.08 -3.91 -0.77
C PRO A 69 -1.07 -4.46 0.04
N ARG A 70 -2.27 -3.88 -0.10
CA ARG A 70 -3.46 -4.28 0.63
C ARG A 70 -3.85 -5.75 0.40
N GLU A 71 -3.69 -6.26 -0.81
CA GLU A 71 -3.97 -7.67 -1.13
C GLU A 71 -3.08 -8.60 -0.28
N ILE A 72 -1.81 -8.23 -0.13
CA ILE A 72 -0.85 -9.01 0.66
C ILE A 72 -1.12 -8.86 2.15
N GLU A 73 -1.46 -7.65 2.60
CA GLU A 73 -1.86 -7.36 3.97
C GLU A 73 -3.08 -8.20 4.37
N GLU A 74 -4.13 -8.20 3.55
CA GLU A 74 -5.36 -8.98 3.77
C GLU A 74 -5.08 -10.49 3.79
N PHE A 75 -4.16 -10.97 2.97
CA PHE A 75 -3.73 -12.36 3.01
C PHE A 75 -2.98 -12.68 4.32
N LEU A 76 -2.01 -11.86 4.72
CA LEU A 76 -1.21 -12.06 5.93
C LEU A 76 -2.04 -11.96 7.22
N TYR A 77 -3.11 -11.15 7.24
CA TYR A 77 -4.05 -11.09 8.37
C TYR A 77 -4.74 -12.42 8.67
N ARG A 78 -4.77 -13.37 7.72
CA ARG A 78 -5.32 -14.71 7.97
C ARG A 78 -4.41 -15.54 8.89
N HIS A 79 -3.16 -15.16 9.06
CA HIS A 79 -2.24 -15.86 9.94
C HIS A 79 -2.53 -15.54 11.41
N LYS A 80 -2.82 -16.58 12.21
CA LYS A 80 -3.28 -16.46 13.61
C LYS A 80 -2.34 -15.70 14.55
N ALA A 81 -1.02 -15.71 14.26
CA ALA A 81 -0.02 -15.01 15.07
C ALA A 81 0.11 -13.52 14.73
N ILE A 82 -0.40 -13.08 13.59
CA ILE A 82 -0.27 -11.69 13.14
C ILE A 82 -1.41 -10.87 13.74
N GLN A 83 -1.04 -9.78 14.42
CA GLN A 83 -1.97 -8.79 14.95
C GLN A 83 -2.25 -7.71 13.91
N ASP A 84 -1.17 -7.18 13.29
CA ASP A 84 -1.25 -6.14 12.29
C ASP A 84 -0.06 -6.26 11.33
N VAL A 85 -0.23 -5.80 10.08
CA VAL A 85 0.79 -5.86 9.06
C VAL A 85 0.67 -4.67 8.12
N GLN A 86 1.82 -4.12 7.73
CA GLN A 86 1.91 -3.06 6.73
C GLN A 86 2.91 -3.49 5.65
N VAL A 87 2.46 -3.50 4.41
CA VAL A 87 3.28 -3.83 3.24
C VAL A 87 3.54 -2.57 2.42
N PHE A 88 4.76 -2.42 1.95
CA PHE A 88 5.20 -1.28 1.16
C PHE A 88 6.43 -1.63 0.31
N GLY A 89 6.70 -0.82 -0.71
CA GLY A 89 7.89 -0.94 -1.54
C GLY A 89 9.11 -0.29 -0.88
N VAL A 90 10.27 -0.91 -1.04
CA VAL A 90 11.57 -0.30 -0.76
C VAL A 90 12.39 -0.29 -2.05
N PRO A 91 13.31 0.67 -2.25
CA PRO A 91 14.12 0.72 -3.46
C PRO A 91 14.92 -0.56 -3.68
N ASP A 92 14.92 -1.07 -4.89
CA ASP A 92 15.76 -2.21 -5.31
C ASP A 92 16.45 -1.87 -6.63
N PRO A 93 17.80 -2.04 -6.74
CA PRO A 93 18.55 -1.63 -7.92
C PRO A 93 18.25 -2.46 -9.18
N ARG A 94 17.65 -3.64 -9.04
CA ARG A 94 17.33 -4.53 -10.16
C ARG A 94 15.89 -4.45 -10.60
N LEU A 95 14.98 -4.32 -9.64
CA LEU A 95 13.54 -4.43 -9.85
C LEU A 95 12.83 -3.09 -9.74
N GLY A 96 13.56 -2.00 -9.45
CA GLY A 96 13.00 -0.69 -9.13
C GLY A 96 12.55 -0.64 -7.67
N GLU A 97 11.61 -1.49 -7.30
CA GLU A 97 11.17 -1.67 -5.92
C GLU A 97 11.13 -3.15 -5.54
N GLU A 98 11.25 -3.41 -4.24
CA GLU A 98 11.08 -4.73 -3.64
C GLU A 98 10.10 -4.65 -2.47
N LEU A 99 9.37 -5.73 -2.20
CA LEU A 99 8.37 -5.77 -1.15
C LEU A 99 8.99 -5.92 0.24
N CYS A 100 8.53 -5.06 1.14
CA CYS A 100 8.82 -5.12 2.56
C CYS A 100 7.51 -5.25 3.36
N ALA A 101 7.47 -6.14 4.34
CA ALA A 101 6.38 -6.29 5.30
C ALA A 101 6.88 -5.99 6.71
N TRP A 102 6.27 -5.02 7.37
CA TRP A 102 6.39 -4.84 8.81
C TRP A 102 5.23 -5.52 9.49
N ILE A 103 5.52 -6.37 10.48
CA ILE A 103 4.55 -7.25 11.12
C ILE A 103 4.57 -7.03 12.62
N LYS A 104 3.40 -6.79 13.20
CA LYS A 104 3.17 -6.82 14.63
C LYS A 104 2.52 -8.13 15.01
N LEU A 105 3.15 -8.86 15.93
CA LEU A 105 2.62 -10.12 16.43
C LEU A 105 1.61 -9.91 17.56
N ARG A 106 0.71 -10.85 17.71
CA ARG A 106 -0.17 -10.92 18.90
C ARG A 106 0.65 -11.22 20.13
N PRO A 107 0.23 -10.74 21.32
CA PRO A 107 0.92 -11.05 22.58
C PRO A 107 1.14 -12.56 22.77
N GLY A 108 2.37 -12.92 23.12
CA GLY A 108 2.76 -14.31 23.38
C GLY A 108 2.94 -15.19 22.14
N GLN A 109 2.80 -14.62 20.92
CA GLN A 109 3.06 -15.34 19.68
C GLN A 109 4.48 -15.09 19.21
N THR A 110 5.05 -16.09 18.52
CA THR A 110 6.34 -16.01 17.83
C THR A 110 6.14 -16.41 16.38
N LEU A 111 6.88 -15.80 15.50
CA LEU A 111 6.87 -16.09 14.06
C LEU A 111 8.21 -15.61 13.48
N SER A 112 8.82 -16.41 12.65
CA SER A 112 10.04 -16.06 11.92
C SER A 112 9.72 -15.53 10.51
N ALA A 113 10.67 -14.84 9.93
CA ALA A 113 10.53 -14.36 8.54
C ALA A 113 10.36 -15.52 7.54
N ASP A 114 11.02 -16.65 7.79
CA ASP A 114 10.92 -17.80 6.90
C ASP A 114 9.55 -18.49 7.02
N GLU A 115 8.95 -18.54 8.21
CA GLU A 115 7.59 -19.03 8.39
C GLU A 115 6.56 -18.12 7.69
N VAL A 116 6.75 -16.79 7.71
CA VAL A 116 5.89 -15.86 6.95
C VAL A 116 6.00 -16.14 5.45
N LYS A 117 7.22 -16.32 4.92
CA LYS A 117 7.43 -16.64 3.50
C LYS A 117 6.82 -17.99 3.15
N ALA A 118 7.00 -19.01 4.00
CA ALA A 118 6.40 -20.33 3.82
C ALA A 118 4.87 -20.27 3.82
N PHE A 119 4.28 -19.43 4.67
CA PHE A 119 2.82 -19.19 4.68
C PHE A 119 2.31 -18.55 3.37
N CYS A 120 3.14 -17.72 2.72
CA CYS A 120 2.81 -17.12 1.43
C CYS A 120 3.00 -18.08 0.24
N GLN A 121 3.89 -19.07 0.39
CA GLN A 121 4.29 -19.95 -0.70
C GLN A 121 3.09 -20.71 -1.26
N ASP A 122 2.95 -20.75 -2.58
CA ASP A 122 1.87 -21.41 -3.32
C ASP A 122 0.44 -20.91 -3.01
N GLN A 123 0.33 -19.88 -2.16
CA GLN A 123 -0.96 -19.24 -1.80
C GLN A 123 -1.17 -17.91 -2.50
N ILE A 124 -0.09 -17.18 -2.75
CA ILE A 124 -0.08 -15.93 -3.52
C ILE A 124 1.00 -16.02 -4.61
N ALA A 125 0.89 -15.18 -5.62
CA ALA A 125 1.88 -15.15 -6.69
C ALA A 125 3.30 -14.87 -6.12
N HIS A 126 4.30 -15.58 -6.64
CA HIS A 126 5.67 -15.51 -6.12
C HIS A 126 6.23 -14.08 -6.04
N TYR A 127 5.90 -13.22 -7.00
CA TYR A 127 6.34 -11.82 -7.01
C TYR A 127 5.65 -10.96 -5.94
N LYS A 128 4.57 -11.45 -5.31
CA LYS A 128 3.85 -10.80 -4.21
C LYS A 128 4.36 -11.22 -2.82
N VAL A 129 5.25 -12.21 -2.74
CA VAL A 129 5.84 -12.63 -1.46
C VAL A 129 6.83 -11.58 -0.98
N PRO A 130 6.65 -10.99 0.24
CA PRO A 130 7.57 -10.01 0.76
C PRO A 130 8.98 -10.58 0.94
N ARG A 131 9.96 -9.93 0.34
CA ARG A 131 11.37 -10.31 0.48
C ARG A 131 11.93 -9.89 1.82
N HIS A 132 11.61 -8.66 2.24
CA HIS A 132 12.04 -8.10 3.50
C HIS A 132 10.91 -8.17 4.51
N ILE A 133 11.19 -8.75 5.68
CA ILE A 133 10.22 -8.89 6.76
C ILE A 133 10.85 -8.35 8.04
N ARG A 134 10.13 -7.47 8.71
CA ARG A 134 10.54 -6.89 9.98
C ARG A 134 9.42 -7.04 11.00
N PHE A 135 9.76 -7.54 12.18
CA PHE A 135 8.83 -7.56 13.31
C PHE A 135 8.99 -6.29 14.13
N VAL A 136 7.87 -5.70 14.51
CA VAL A 136 7.79 -4.44 15.24
C VAL A 136 6.75 -4.51 16.34
N ASP A 137 6.99 -3.76 17.41
CA ASP A 137 6.01 -3.62 18.49
C ASP A 137 4.95 -2.57 18.14
N GLU A 138 5.36 -1.52 17.41
CA GLU A 138 4.50 -0.40 17.03
C GLU A 138 4.85 0.11 15.63
N PHE A 139 3.83 0.64 14.93
CA PHE A 139 4.00 1.33 13.67
C PHE A 139 4.09 2.84 13.86
N PRO A 140 4.85 3.56 13.03
CA PRO A 140 4.80 5.01 13.01
C PRO A 140 3.42 5.46 12.53
N MET A 141 2.74 6.24 13.36
CA MET A 141 1.41 6.79 13.10
C MET A 141 1.39 8.30 13.29
N THR A 142 0.46 8.96 12.62
CA THR A 142 0.12 10.35 12.93
C THR A 142 -0.64 10.41 14.25
N VAL A 143 -0.76 11.62 14.83
CA VAL A 143 -1.62 11.87 16.02
C VAL A 143 -3.09 11.46 15.79
N THR A 144 -3.52 11.40 14.55
CA THR A 144 -4.88 10.97 14.17
C THR A 144 -5.00 9.46 13.92
N GLY A 145 -3.94 8.67 14.17
CA GLY A 145 -3.92 7.22 14.01
C GLY A 145 -3.71 6.72 12.57
N LYS A 146 -3.29 7.58 11.63
CA LYS A 146 -2.99 7.14 10.26
C LYS A 146 -1.58 6.58 10.17
N MET A 147 -1.42 5.42 9.54
CA MET A 147 -0.13 4.79 9.26
C MET A 147 0.76 5.67 8.37
N GLN A 148 2.02 5.84 8.76
CA GLN A 148 3.00 6.65 8.02
C GLN A 148 3.95 5.73 7.25
N LYS A 149 3.47 5.11 6.16
CA LYS A 149 4.26 4.17 5.33
C LYS A 149 5.54 4.80 4.80
N PHE A 150 5.55 6.12 4.56
CA PHE A 150 6.76 6.81 4.10
C PHE A 150 7.90 6.72 5.12
N ILE A 151 7.61 6.85 6.43
CA ILE A 151 8.62 6.68 7.49
C ILE A 151 9.13 5.24 7.55
N MET A 152 8.23 4.26 7.36
CA MET A 152 8.63 2.85 7.31
C MET A 152 9.57 2.59 6.13
N ARG A 153 9.25 3.14 4.96
CA ARG A 153 10.06 3.05 3.74
C ARG A 153 11.45 3.67 3.94
N GLU A 154 11.52 4.88 4.49
CA GLU A 154 12.79 5.56 4.78
C GLU A 154 13.66 4.74 5.73
N ARG A 155 13.12 4.29 6.86
CA ARG A 155 13.86 3.47 7.84
C ARG A 155 14.38 2.16 7.24
N MET A 156 13.57 1.49 6.41
CA MET A 156 14.00 0.26 5.75
C MET A 156 15.06 0.53 4.68
N ALA A 157 14.94 1.61 3.92
CA ALA A 157 15.94 2.00 2.93
C ALA A 157 17.29 2.28 3.57
N GLU A 158 17.32 2.97 4.72
CA GLU A 158 18.53 3.20 5.52
C GLU A 158 19.13 1.88 6.04
N GLU A 159 18.29 1.01 6.60
CA GLU A 159 18.73 -0.30 7.15
C GLU A 159 19.31 -1.22 6.06
N LEU A 160 18.73 -1.18 4.87
CA LEU A 160 19.20 -1.96 3.71
C LEU A 160 20.38 -1.29 2.98
N GLY A 161 20.75 -0.06 3.34
CA GLY A 161 21.81 0.71 2.68
C GLY A 161 21.47 1.09 1.24
N VAL A 162 20.18 1.16 0.89
CA VAL A 162 19.68 1.56 -0.44
C VAL A 162 19.21 3.00 -0.39
N LYS A 163 19.56 3.81 -1.41
CA LYS A 163 19.05 5.19 -1.48
C LYS A 163 17.59 5.13 -1.92
N ALA A 164 16.73 5.87 -1.22
CA ALA A 164 15.39 6.13 -1.69
C ALA A 164 15.48 6.69 -3.12
N ALA A 165 14.82 6.03 -4.08
CA ALA A 165 14.65 6.62 -5.40
C ALA A 165 13.89 7.95 -5.20
N ALA A 166 14.41 9.04 -5.74
CA ALA A 166 13.67 10.29 -5.77
C ALA A 166 12.36 9.99 -6.50
N THR A 167 11.25 10.04 -5.77
CA THR A 167 9.92 10.02 -6.38
C THR A 167 9.80 11.25 -7.25
N ALA A 168 9.73 11.03 -8.55
CA ALA A 168 9.42 12.06 -9.53
C ALA A 168 7.97 12.51 -9.36
#